data_cf5251b1c0751b5360847b91dd9c1308
#
_entry.id   cf5251b1c0751b5360847b91dd9c1308
#
_cell.length_a   1.000
_cell.length_b   1.000
_cell.length_c   1.000
_cell.angle_alpha   90.00
_cell.angle_beta   90.00
_cell.angle_gamma   90.00
#
_symmetry.space_group_name_H-M   'P 1'
#
loop_
_entity.id
_entity.type
_entity.pdbx_description
1 polymer ?
#
loop_
_entity_poly.entity_id
_entity_poly.type
_entity_poly.pdbx_seq_one_letter_code
_entity_poly.pdbx_strand_id
1 'polypeptide(L)'
;EESLTEDLIQWGRRDPDRPNVYVALGTFLSLRSDVLALVAEATKKLGARAAIAIGATPASSLGAIPEDWIVASQLPQVALLQHADLVIHHGGNNSVQESLAMGVRQVVLPFSTDQFANATDLERTGSASVWAPNEITCDDLAEAMALELDKPEPNPIPARDLGELASLIG
;
A
#
# COMPACT_ATOMS: atom_id res chain seq x y z
N GLU A 1 -6.97 22.25 4.23
CA GLU A 1 -7.58 21.56 3.06
C GLU A 1 -6.86 21.94 1.76
N GLU A 2 -6.64 23.25 1.46
CA GLU A 2 -5.93 23.68 0.24
C GLU A 2 -4.50 23.11 0.16
N SER A 3 -3.76 23.14 1.27
CA SER A 3 -2.39 22.61 1.36
C SER A 3 -2.34 21.10 1.00
N LEU A 4 -3.25 20.30 1.56
CA LEU A 4 -3.28 18.85 1.28
C LEU A 4 -3.60 18.57 -0.19
N THR A 5 -4.43 19.39 -0.83
CA THR A 5 -4.77 19.25 -2.25
C THR A 5 -3.56 19.54 -3.15
N GLU A 6 -2.77 20.56 -2.84
CA GLU A 6 -1.53 20.87 -3.56
C GLU A 6 -0.50 19.77 -3.37
N ASP A 7 -0.34 19.25 -2.14
CA ASP A 7 0.57 18.15 -1.83
C ASP A 7 0.20 16.88 -2.60
N LEU A 8 -1.09 16.55 -2.69
CA LEU A 8 -1.59 15.40 -3.48
C LEU A 8 -1.32 15.56 -4.97
N ILE A 9 -1.52 16.77 -5.53
CA ILE A 9 -1.22 17.07 -6.93
C ILE A 9 0.28 16.92 -7.18
N GLN A 10 1.11 17.44 -6.28
CA GLN A 10 2.56 17.34 -6.40
C GLN A 10 3.05 15.90 -6.28
N TRP A 11 2.47 15.13 -5.34
CA TRP A 11 2.80 13.72 -5.17
C TRP A 11 2.37 12.89 -6.38
N GLY A 12 1.25 13.21 -7.00
CA GLY A 12 0.74 12.53 -8.21
C GLY A 12 1.61 12.74 -9.45
N ARG A 13 2.54 13.70 -9.44
CA ARG A 13 3.52 13.87 -10.52
C ARG A 13 4.57 12.77 -10.39
N ARG A 14 4.60 11.86 -11.35
CA ARG A 14 5.59 10.78 -11.39
C ARG A 14 7.01 11.34 -11.50
N ASP A 15 7.89 10.82 -10.66
CA ASP A 15 9.32 10.99 -10.74
C ASP A 15 9.90 9.66 -11.30
N PRO A 16 10.56 9.66 -12.46
CA PRO A 16 11.06 8.43 -13.07
C PRO A 16 12.13 7.74 -12.21
N ASP A 17 12.78 8.45 -11.32
CA ASP A 17 13.86 7.93 -10.47
C ASP A 17 13.36 7.51 -9.06
N ARG A 18 12.11 7.86 -8.72
CA ARG A 18 11.57 7.63 -7.37
C ARG A 18 10.12 7.13 -7.43
N PRO A 19 9.88 5.87 -7.07
CA PRO A 19 8.52 5.31 -7.10
C PRO A 19 7.62 5.97 -6.05
N ASN A 20 6.33 6.08 -6.38
CA ASN A 20 5.28 6.53 -5.49
C ASN A 20 4.68 5.32 -4.76
N VAL A 21 4.79 5.29 -3.43
CA VAL A 21 4.25 4.23 -2.57
C VAL A 21 3.07 4.76 -1.78
N TYR A 22 1.91 4.15 -1.95
CA TYR A 22 0.75 4.42 -1.11
C TYR A 22 0.63 3.38 0.00
N VAL A 23 0.39 3.83 1.24
CA VAL A 23 0.29 2.96 2.42
C VAL A 23 -1.05 3.14 3.12
N ALA A 24 -1.81 2.04 3.23
CA ALA A 24 -3.13 2.02 3.87
C ALA A 24 -3.34 0.71 4.65
N LEU A 25 -2.94 0.68 5.91
CA LEU A 25 -3.07 -0.50 6.77
C LEU A 25 -4.45 -0.61 7.47
N GLY A 26 -5.39 0.28 7.15
CA GLY A 26 -6.75 0.30 7.71
C GLY A 26 -6.85 0.99 9.07
N THR A 27 -8.09 1.33 9.45
CA THR A 27 -8.38 2.06 10.70
C THR A 27 -8.20 1.22 11.96
N PHE A 28 -8.29 -0.10 11.87
CA PHE A 28 -8.09 -1.04 13.00
C PHE A 28 -6.63 -1.12 13.46
N LEU A 29 -5.69 -0.70 12.65
CA LEU A 29 -4.26 -0.79 12.93
C LEU A 29 -3.67 0.43 13.63
N SER A 30 -4.50 1.33 14.12
CA SER A 30 -4.08 2.42 15.01
C SER A 30 -3.37 1.94 16.31
N LEU A 31 -3.37 0.62 16.56
CA LEU A 31 -2.64 -0.02 17.65
C LEU A 31 -1.29 -0.64 17.21
N ARG A 32 -0.95 -0.61 15.90
CA ARG A 32 0.26 -1.22 15.34
C ARG A 32 1.17 -0.13 14.73
N SER A 33 1.47 0.88 15.56
CA SER A 33 2.44 1.93 15.19
C SER A 33 3.83 1.37 14.86
N ASP A 34 4.19 0.21 15.42
CA ASP A 34 5.41 -0.52 15.12
C ASP A 34 5.51 -0.95 13.64
N VAL A 35 4.41 -1.49 13.09
CA VAL A 35 4.36 -1.90 11.68
C VAL A 35 4.36 -0.69 10.74
N LEU A 36 3.62 0.37 11.08
CA LEU A 36 3.65 1.62 10.31
C LEU A 36 5.06 2.24 10.29
N ALA A 37 5.75 2.25 11.42
CA ALA A 37 7.13 2.73 11.50
C ALA A 37 8.07 1.88 10.63
N LEU A 38 7.93 0.54 10.68
CA LEU A 38 8.71 -0.38 9.85
C LEU A 38 8.47 -0.15 8.36
N VAL A 39 7.20 0.04 7.94
CA VAL A 39 6.85 0.36 6.55
C VAL A 39 7.46 1.71 6.12
N ALA A 40 7.39 2.72 6.98
CA ALA A 40 7.99 4.03 6.71
C ALA A 40 9.51 3.91 6.52
N GLU A 41 10.21 3.19 7.40
CA GLU A 41 11.66 2.98 7.29
C GLU A 41 12.04 2.19 6.03
N ALA A 42 11.31 1.13 5.68
CA ALA A 42 11.54 0.38 4.46
C ALA A 42 11.34 1.25 3.21
N THR A 43 10.31 2.10 3.21
CA THR A 43 10.03 3.04 2.12
C THR A 43 11.13 4.10 1.97
N LYS A 44 11.67 4.62 3.08
CA LYS A 44 12.85 5.51 3.08
C LYS A 44 14.07 4.82 2.50
N LYS A 45 14.32 3.58 2.93
CA LYS A 45 15.46 2.77 2.46
C LYS A 45 15.41 2.52 0.96
N LEU A 46 14.20 2.34 0.40
CA LEU A 46 13.96 2.22 -1.03
C LEU A 46 14.19 3.53 -1.79
N GLY A 47 14.25 4.67 -1.11
CA GLY A 47 14.32 5.99 -1.73
C GLY A 47 13.01 6.47 -2.35
N ALA A 48 11.89 5.82 -2.02
CA ALA A 48 10.59 6.11 -2.57
C ALA A 48 9.93 7.37 -1.96
N ARG A 49 8.98 7.93 -2.68
CA ARG A 49 8.02 8.92 -2.16
C ARG A 49 6.83 8.19 -1.56
N ALA A 50 6.29 8.68 -0.45
CA ALA A 50 5.16 8.02 0.19
C ALA A 50 3.95 8.91 0.42
N ALA A 51 2.76 8.30 0.33
CA ALA A 51 1.52 8.82 0.89
C ALA A 51 1.01 7.79 1.91
N ILE A 52 0.96 8.15 3.19
CA ILE A 52 0.67 7.22 4.28
C ILE A 52 -0.59 7.63 5.02
N ALA A 53 -1.61 6.78 4.99
CA ALA A 53 -2.81 6.92 5.81
C ALA A 53 -2.56 6.29 7.19
N ILE A 54 -2.36 7.13 8.22
CA ILE A 54 -1.94 6.69 9.56
C ILE A 54 -3.09 6.38 10.53
N GLY A 55 -4.35 6.66 10.12
CA GLY A 55 -5.50 6.47 11.01
C GLY A 55 -5.39 7.30 12.29
N ALA A 56 -5.46 6.63 13.45
CA ALA A 56 -5.28 7.24 14.76
C ALA A 56 -3.83 7.19 15.28
N THR A 57 -2.89 6.62 14.53
CA THR A 57 -1.47 6.58 14.91
C THR A 57 -0.85 7.98 14.87
N PRO A 58 -0.10 8.40 15.89
CA PRO A 58 0.61 9.68 15.84
C PRO A 58 1.66 9.69 14.74
N ALA A 59 1.74 10.75 13.94
CA ALA A 59 2.76 10.89 12.89
C ALA A 59 4.21 10.80 13.43
N SER A 60 4.43 11.20 14.67
CA SER A 60 5.73 11.04 15.36
C SER A 60 6.22 9.59 15.47
N SER A 61 5.32 8.61 15.37
CA SER A 61 5.67 7.18 15.36
C SER A 61 6.45 6.76 14.11
N LEU A 62 6.37 7.53 13.02
CA LEU A 62 7.08 7.24 11.76
C LEU A 62 8.53 7.73 11.75
N GLY A 63 9.00 8.34 12.83
CA GLY A 63 10.32 8.98 12.90
C GLY A 63 10.39 10.24 12.03
N ALA A 64 11.57 10.56 11.48
CA ALA A 64 11.73 11.68 10.57
C ALA A 64 10.98 11.41 9.25
N ILE A 65 10.08 12.30 8.88
CA ILE A 65 9.27 12.22 7.65
C ILE A 65 9.92 13.11 6.60
N PRO A 66 10.24 12.59 5.39
CA PRO A 66 10.70 13.43 4.28
C PRO A 66 9.66 14.49 3.91
N GLU A 67 10.13 15.67 3.47
CA GLU A 67 9.27 16.82 3.15
C GLU A 67 8.31 16.56 1.97
N ASP A 68 8.67 15.66 1.08
CA ASP A 68 7.90 15.28 -0.10
C ASP A 68 6.95 14.10 0.14
N TRP A 69 6.82 13.65 1.38
CA TRP A 69 5.84 12.65 1.79
C TRP A 69 4.54 13.28 2.26
N ILE A 70 3.43 12.59 2.02
CA ILE A 70 2.12 12.95 2.55
C ILE A 70 1.77 12.00 3.69
N VAL A 71 1.53 12.55 4.88
CA VAL A 71 1.10 11.77 6.05
C VAL A 71 -0.14 12.41 6.63
N ALA A 72 -1.26 11.70 6.63
CA ALA A 72 -2.53 12.17 7.16
C ALA A 72 -3.33 11.02 7.78
N SER A 73 -4.28 11.35 8.66
CA SER A 73 -5.16 10.35 9.28
C SER A 73 -5.98 9.58 8.24
N GLN A 74 -6.45 10.27 7.20
CA GLN A 74 -7.19 9.70 6.07
C GLN A 74 -6.69 10.32 4.77
N LEU A 75 -6.67 9.52 3.72
CA LEU A 75 -6.26 9.93 2.38
C LEU A 75 -7.25 9.40 1.34
N PRO A 76 -7.42 10.09 0.20
CA PRO A 76 -8.33 9.67 -0.87
C PRO A 76 -7.73 8.49 -1.65
N GLN A 77 -7.95 7.25 -1.18
CA GLN A 77 -7.33 6.04 -1.66
C GLN A 77 -7.42 5.87 -3.18
N VAL A 78 -8.61 5.96 -3.76
CA VAL A 78 -8.82 5.78 -5.20
C VAL A 78 -8.01 6.78 -6.04
N ALA A 79 -7.96 8.04 -5.60
CA ALA A 79 -7.18 9.07 -6.29
C ALA A 79 -5.66 8.80 -6.21
N LEU A 80 -5.18 8.33 -5.06
CA LEU A 80 -3.77 8.00 -4.87
C LEU A 80 -3.35 6.75 -5.65
N LEU A 81 -4.19 5.71 -5.70
CA LEU A 81 -3.91 4.49 -6.45
C LEU A 81 -3.69 4.75 -7.96
N GLN A 82 -4.33 5.80 -8.53
CA GLN A 82 -4.10 6.20 -9.93
C GLN A 82 -2.67 6.68 -10.21
N HIS A 83 -1.93 7.06 -9.18
CA HIS A 83 -0.59 7.63 -9.27
C HIS A 83 0.46 6.83 -8.50
N ALA A 84 0.04 5.76 -7.81
CA ALA A 84 0.92 4.87 -7.08
C ALA A 84 1.58 3.86 -8.02
N ASP A 85 2.87 3.62 -7.82
CA ASP A 85 3.62 2.54 -8.47
C ASP A 85 3.52 1.25 -7.64
N LEU A 86 3.31 1.40 -6.32
CA LEU A 86 3.15 0.31 -5.36
C LEU A 86 2.17 0.73 -4.26
N VAL A 87 1.33 -0.21 -3.82
CA VAL A 87 0.52 -0.05 -2.62
C VAL A 87 0.90 -1.07 -1.55
N ILE A 88 0.98 -0.63 -0.29
CA ILE A 88 1.12 -1.50 0.87
C ILE A 88 -0.18 -1.43 1.66
N HIS A 89 -0.86 -2.55 1.81
CA HIS A 89 -2.14 -2.60 2.52
C HIS A 89 -2.32 -3.89 3.33
N HIS A 90 -3.36 -3.93 4.15
CA HIS A 90 -3.64 -5.04 5.07
C HIS A 90 -4.43 -6.22 4.46
N GLY A 91 -4.85 -6.12 3.20
CA GLY A 91 -5.67 -7.15 2.56
C GLY A 91 -7.19 -7.01 2.79
N GLY A 92 -7.67 -5.86 3.26
CA GLY A 92 -9.11 -5.58 3.34
C GLY A 92 -9.77 -5.53 1.96
N ASN A 93 -11.03 -5.97 1.85
CA ASN A 93 -11.75 -6.14 0.58
C ASN A 93 -11.70 -4.91 -0.33
N ASN A 94 -11.94 -3.72 0.21
CA ASN A 94 -11.94 -2.49 -0.60
C ASN A 94 -10.54 -2.20 -1.17
N SER A 95 -9.50 -2.30 -0.34
CA SER A 95 -8.12 -2.06 -0.77
C SER A 95 -7.69 -3.06 -1.84
N VAL A 96 -8.06 -4.33 -1.69
CA VAL A 96 -7.80 -5.38 -2.70
C VAL A 96 -8.49 -5.06 -4.02
N GLN A 97 -9.80 -4.81 -3.98
CA GLN A 97 -10.59 -4.55 -5.19
C GLN A 97 -10.14 -3.28 -5.92
N GLU A 98 -9.91 -2.20 -5.19
CA GLU A 98 -9.48 -0.93 -5.77
C GLU A 98 -8.07 -1.02 -6.37
N SER A 99 -7.14 -1.71 -5.71
CA SER A 99 -5.78 -1.91 -6.21
C SER A 99 -5.75 -2.79 -7.47
N LEU A 100 -6.53 -3.86 -7.51
CA LEU A 100 -6.68 -4.71 -8.70
C LEU A 100 -7.34 -3.94 -9.85
N ALA A 101 -8.40 -3.17 -9.56
CA ALA A 101 -9.10 -2.37 -10.56
C ALA A 101 -8.20 -1.31 -11.20
N MET A 102 -7.25 -0.76 -10.46
CA MET A 102 -6.29 0.24 -10.94
C MET A 102 -5.00 -0.37 -11.52
N GLY A 103 -4.80 -1.69 -11.37
CA GLY A 103 -3.58 -2.35 -11.85
C GLY A 103 -2.33 -1.91 -11.09
N VAL A 104 -2.43 -1.70 -9.78
CA VAL A 104 -1.29 -1.29 -8.94
C VAL A 104 -0.61 -2.52 -8.35
N ARG A 105 0.72 -2.54 -8.32
CA ARG A 105 1.51 -3.57 -7.63
C ARG A 105 1.23 -3.54 -6.14
N GLN A 106 1.19 -4.70 -5.49
CA GLN A 106 0.72 -4.83 -4.13
C GLN A 106 1.69 -5.58 -3.23
N VAL A 107 1.95 -5.05 -2.04
CA VAL A 107 2.51 -5.77 -0.91
C VAL A 107 1.45 -5.81 0.18
N VAL A 108 1.14 -7.02 0.67
CA VAL A 108 0.05 -7.23 1.62
C VAL A 108 0.59 -7.72 2.96
N LEU A 109 0.17 -7.05 4.02
CA LEU A 109 0.51 -7.34 5.41
C LEU A 109 -0.79 -7.69 6.17
N PRO A 110 -1.28 -8.93 6.16
CA PRO A 110 -2.57 -9.30 6.75
C PRO A 110 -2.48 -9.44 8.29
N PHE A 111 -3.55 -9.04 8.99
CA PHE A 111 -3.64 -9.07 10.46
C PHE A 111 -4.85 -9.82 11.00
N SER A 112 -5.86 -10.09 10.19
CA SER A 112 -7.10 -10.76 10.60
C SER A 112 -7.55 -11.82 9.60
N THR A 113 -8.52 -12.63 9.98
CA THR A 113 -8.93 -13.85 9.26
C THR A 113 -9.33 -13.61 7.81
N ASP A 114 -10.17 -12.61 7.55
CA ASP A 114 -10.61 -12.23 6.19
C ASP A 114 -9.46 -11.68 5.34
N GLN A 115 -8.54 -10.95 5.97
CA GLN A 115 -7.35 -10.41 5.30
C GLN A 115 -6.37 -11.54 4.90
N PHE A 116 -6.23 -12.58 5.73
CA PHE A 116 -5.42 -13.74 5.37
C PHE A 116 -5.98 -14.51 4.19
N ALA A 117 -7.31 -14.65 4.08
CA ALA A 117 -7.95 -15.28 2.93
C ALA A 117 -7.67 -14.50 1.65
N ASN A 118 -7.90 -13.19 1.65
CA ASN A 118 -7.62 -12.31 0.53
C ASN A 118 -6.13 -12.34 0.13
N ALA A 119 -5.23 -12.29 1.12
CA ALA A 119 -3.80 -12.34 0.90
C ALA A 119 -3.37 -13.64 0.21
N THR A 120 -3.90 -14.79 0.67
CA THR A 120 -3.64 -16.10 0.06
C THR A 120 -4.07 -16.15 -1.41
N ASP A 121 -5.23 -15.58 -1.73
CA ASP A 121 -5.72 -15.55 -3.11
C ASP A 121 -4.89 -14.64 -4.00
N LEU A 122 -4.49 -13.46 -3.50
CA LEU A 122 -3.60 -12.55 -4.21
C LEU A 122 -2.23 -13.17 -4.48
N GLU A 123 -1.66 -13.87 -3.50
CA GLU A 123 -0.39 -14.57 -3.65
C GLU A 123 -0.50 -15.71 -4.68
N ARG A 124 -1.54 -16.54 -4.57
CA ARG A 124 -1.79 -17.66 -5.50
C ARG A 124 -1.95 -17.19 -6.94
N THR A 125 -2.55 -16.04 -7.17
CA THR A 125 -2.71 -15.44 -8.50
C THR A 125 -1.49 -14.65 -8.97
N GLY A 126 -0.48 -14.47 -8.12
CA GLY A 126 0.69 -13.64 -8.41
C GLY A 126 0.39 -12.14 -8.43
N SER A 127 -0.76 -11.73 -7.89
CA SER A 127 -1.23 -10.34 -7.88
C SER A 127 -0.63 -9.50 -6.75
N ALA A 128 0.00 -10.13 -5.76
CA ALA A 128 0.65 -9.45 -4.65
C ALA A 128 1.79 -10.29 -4.06
N SER A 129 2.70 -9.63 -3.36
CA SER A 129 3.63 -10.22 -2.41
C SER A 129 3.03 -10.14 -1.01
N VAL A 130 2.99 -11.27 -0.29
CA VAL A 130 2.35 -11.37 1.04
C VAL A 130 3.38 -11.67 2.11
N TRP A 131 3.32 -10.93 3.21
CA TRP A 131 4.28 -11.05 4.31
C TRP A 131 3.61 -10.99 5.67
N ALA A 132 4.12 -11.79 6.62
CA ALA A 132 3.64 -11.76 7.99
C ALA A 132 4.16 -10.48 8.70
N PRO A 133 3.27 -9.56 9.13
CA PRO A 133 3.67 -8.26 9.67
C PRO A 133 4.43 -8.34 11.00
N ASN A 134 4.36 -9.48 11.70
CA ASN A 134 5.06 -9.71 12.95
C ASN A 134 6.47 -10.33 12.77
N GLU A 135 6.80 -10.76 11.58
CA GLU A 135 8.03 -11.51 11.29
C GLU A 135 8.94 -10.78 10.29
N ILE A 136 8.36 -9.93 9.42
CA ILE A 136 9.11 -9.22 8.40
C ILE A 136 10.03 -8.16 9.03
N THR A 137 11.27 -8.10 8.57
CA THR A 137 12.20 -7.03 8.92
C THR A 137 12.08 -5.85 7.95
N CYS A 138 12.67 -4.71 8.33
CA CYS A 138 12.74 -3.55 7.44
C CYS A 138 13.48 -3.86 6.13
N ASP A 139 14.53 -4.66 6.21
CA ASP A 139 15.34 -5.04 5.05
C ASP A 139 14.56 -5.97 4.12
N ASP A 140 13.90 -6.97 4.67
CA ASP A 140 13.05 -7.90 3.90
C ASP A 140 11.90 -7.16 3.22
N LEU A 141 11.26 -6.20 3.90
CA LEU A 141 10.18 -5.42 3.32
C LEU A 141 10.68 -4.50 2.20
N ALA A 142 11.83 -3.84 2.38
CA ALA A 142 12.42 -3.01 1.33
C ALA A 142 12.79 -3.84 0.09
N GLU A 143 13.32 -5.05 0.28
CA GLU A 143 13.61 -5.99 -0.81
C GLU A 143 12.32 -6.46 -1.50
N ALA A 144 11.30 -6.83 -0.74
CA ALA A 144 9.99 -7.23 -1.27
C ALA A 144 9.35 -6.11 -2.12
N MET A 145 9.43 -4.87 -1.65
CA MET A 145 8.96 -3.70 -2.39
C MET A 145 9.74 -3.50 -3.71
N ALA A 146 11.06 -3.63 -3.67
CA ALA A 146 11.90 -3.51 -4.86
C ALA A 146 11.56 -4.61 -5.87
N LEU A 147 11.43 -5.86 -5.44
CA LEU A 147 11.05 -6.98 -6.29
C LEU A 147 9.67 -6.80 -6.93
N GLU A 148 8.68 -6.24 -6.19
CA GLU A 148 7.38 -5.93 -6.77
C GLU A 148 7.46 -4.82 -7.81
N LEU A 149 8.26 -3.79 -7.58
CA LEU A 149 8.45 -2.68 -8.52
C LEU A 149 9.16 -3.10 -9.81
N ASP A 150 10.01 -4.12 -9.76
CA ASP A 150 10.69 -4.69 -10.94
C ASP A 150 9.76 -5.55 -11.82
N LYS A 151 8.61 -5.98 -11.30
CA LYS A 151 7.62 -6.73 -12.10
C LYS A 151 6.95 -5.82 -13.13
N PRO A 152 6.45 -6.37 -14.25
CA PRO A 152 5.59 -5.61 -15.16
C PRO A 152 4.38 -4.99 -14.42
N GLU A 153 3.92 -3.85 -14.89
CA GLU A 153 2.67 -3.26 -14.36
C GLU A 153 1.52 -4.25 -14.55
N PRO A 154 0.75 -4.55 -13.48
CA PRO A 154 -0.41 -5.41 -13.60
C PRO A 154 -1.46 -4.79 -14.54
N ASN A 155 -2.13 -5.62 -15.32
CA ASN A 155 -3.29 -5.14 -16.08
C ASN A 155 -4.44 -4.82 -15.13
N PRO A 156 -5.10 -3.67 -15.26
CA PRO A 156 -6.30 -3.36 -14.49
C PRO A 156 -7.38 -4.43 -14.69
N ILE A 157 -7.99 -4.88 -13.59
CA ILE A 157 -9.10 -5.85 -13.63
C ILE A 157 -10.40 -5.06 -13.47
N PRO A 158 -11.29 -4.99 -14.48
CA PRO A 158 -12.55 -4.28 -14.37
C PRO A 158 -13.40 -4.78 -13.20
N ALA A 159 -14.07 -3.89 -12.49
CA ALA A 159 -14.87 -4.22 -11.30
C ALA A 159 -15.93 -5.32 -11.54
N ARG A 160 -16.47 -5.43 -12.76
CA ARG A 160 -17.41 -6.49 -13.17
C ARG A 160 -16.75 -7.88 -13.13
N ASP A 161 -15.46 -7.98 -13.41
CA ASP A 161 -14.73 -9.24 -13.51
C ASP A 161 -14.25 -9.68 -12.11
N LEU A 162 -14.17 -8.73 -11.14
CA LEU A 162 -13.85 -9.03 -9.74
C LEU A 162 -14.96 -9.85 -9.07
N GLY A 163 -16.23 -9.65 -9.46
CA GLY A 163 -17.37 -10.45 -8.99
C GLY A 163 -17.31 -11.91 -9.48
N GLU A 164 -16.84 -12.14 -10.69
CA GLU A 164 -16.62 -13.48 -11.25
C GLU A 164 -15.45 -14.19 -10.59
N LEU A 165 -14.33 -13.47 -10.32
CA LEU A 165 -13.19 -14.01 -9.57
C LEU A 165 -13.60 -14.44 -8.16
N ALA A 166 -14.40 -13.64 -7.46
CA ALA A 166 -14.90 -13.98 -6.14
C ALA A 166 -15.77 -15.25 -6.16
N SER A 167 -16.51 -15.50 -7.24
CA SER A 167 -17.34 -16.71 -7.42
C SER A 167 -16.54 -17.96 -7.77
N LEU A 168 -15.31 -17.82 -8.27
CA LEU A 168 -14.40 -18.94 -8.56
C LEU A 168 -13.55 -19.37 -7.36
N ILE A 169 -13.60 -18.59 -6.29
CA ILE A 169 -12.81 -18.77 -5.06
C ILE A 169 -13.69 -19.27 -3.89
N GLY A 170 -15.02 -19.26 -4.09
CA GLY A 170 -16.02 -19.71 -3.08
C GLY A 170 -16.27 -21.21 -3.04
#